data_a3026e3fa532016d328f4373dd617919
#
_entry.id   a3026e3fa532016d328f4373dd617919
#
_cell.length_a   1.000
_cell.length_b   1.000
_cell.length_c   1.000
_cell.angle_alpha   90.00
_cell.angle_beta   90.00
_cell.angle_gamma   90.00
#
_symmetry.space_group_name_H-M   'P 1'
#
loop_
_entity.id
_entity.type
_entity.pdbx_description
1 polymer ?
#
loop_
_entity_poly.entity_id
_entity_poly.type
_entity_poly.pdbx_seq_one_letter_code
_entity_poly.pdbx_strand_id
1 'polypeptide(L)'
;MKEKNIRSQNQLALNMGITKNQLSAILSEKFTPIKSNVEKLCEVLDIGFDEIMCLEDVNEKQLKFTNICSSNKDYIEHRDCTYKELSEYELNPRERNKNNKHIDISNVLAKRAYTCVELFAGAGGLALGLEKAGFKEVGLVEWDKYACDTLKLNRPDWNVIQGDIVKIAENGIKNYIDNNIEIDLLSGGYPCQAFSYAGKKLGLEDVRGTLFYSYAKILEELKPKVFLAENVRGLVSHDGGKTLKTMIDVFSEIGYNVKYEILKAVNYGVAQKRERVIIIGTRKDLSHVDFKFPKSFEYVATLRDALKNVPKSEGARYPERKKKVLDMVPPGGCWIDLPDEVARDYMGKSYYSGGGKRGMARRISWDEPCLTLTCSPAQKQTERCHPDETRPFTTREYARIQSFPDEWEFTGSVSQVYKQIGNAVPVKLGKAIGLSIVDYLNKIEKIYVTEEVAITEEEYVI
;
A
#
# COMPACT_ATOMS: atom_id res chain seq x y z
N MET A 1 -19.51 18.64 -29.21
CA MET A 1 -18.82 17.78 -30.20
C MET A 1 -19.57 17.67 -31.52
N LYS A 2 -20.85 17.35 -31.53
CA LYS A 2 -21.65 17.22 -32.79
C LYS A 2 -21.72 18.55 -33.60
N GLU A 3 -21.94 19.67 -32.94
CA GLU A 3 -22.02 21.00 -33.55
C GLU A 3 -20.71 21.51 -34.15
N LYS A 4 -19.55 21.05 -33.64
CA LYS A 4 -18.21 21.42 -34.13
C LYS A 4 -17.59 20.35 -35.04
N ASN A 5 -18.37 19.43 -35.62
CA ASN A 5 -17.90 18.34 -36.50
C ASN A 5 -16.79 17.44 -35.90
N ILE A 6 -16.72 17.34 -34.56
CA ILE A 6 -15.76 16.47 -33.86
C ILE A 6 -16.38 15.07 -33.73
N ARG A 7 -15.90 14.12 -34.53
CA ARG A 7 -16.51 12.78 -34.69
C ARG A 7 -16.13 11.78 -33.59
N SER A 8 -15.12 12.08 -32.78
CA SER A 8 -14.65 11.16 -31.69
C SER A 8 -13.86 11.87 -30.61
N GLN A 9 -13.77 11.25 -29.44
CA GLN A 9 -12.87 11.72 -28.36
C GLN A 9 -11.39 11.74 -28.80
N ASN A 10 -10.97 10.88 -29.72
CA ASN A 10 -9.62 10.94 -30.29
C ASN A 10 -9.40 12.24 -31.07
N GLN A 11 -10.36 12.64 -31.86
CA GLN A 11 -10.29 13.90 -32.65
C GLN A 11 -10.28 15.12 -31.72
N LEU A 12 -11.08 15.09 -30.64
CA LEU A 12 -11.07 16.14 -29.60
C LEU A 12 -9.73 16.25 -28.93
N ALA A 13 -9.16 15.13 -28.50
CA ALA A 13 -7.84 15.09 -27.87
C ALA A 13 -6.74 15.64 -28.79
N LEU A 14 -6.74 15.26 -30.06
CA LEU A 14 -5.83 15.80 -31.09
C LEU A 14 -5.97 17.33 -31.21
N ASN A 15 -7.18 17.83 -31.31
CA ASN A 15 -7.45 19.28 -31.44
C ASN A 15 -6.99 20.06 -30.20
N MET A 16 -7.02 19.43 -29.00
CA MET A 16 -6.52 19.99 -27.76
C MET A 16 -4.99 19.84 -27.59
N GLY A 17 -4.31 19.11 -28.48
CA GLY A 17 -2.89 18.79 -28.36
C GLY A 17 -2.56 17.88 -27.15
N ILE A 18 -3.49 17.01 -26.76
CA ILE A 18 -3.36 16.08 -25.63
C ILE A 18 -3.65 14.64 -26.07
N THR A 19 -3.28 13.66 -25.26
CA THR A 19 -3.61 12.26 -25.53
C THR A 19 -5.06 11.94 -25.16
N LYS A 20 -5.64 10.91 -25.80
CA LYS A 20 -6.98 10.41 -25.48
C LYS A 20 -7.14 10.08 -23.99
N ASN A 21 -6.09 9.55 -23.36
CA ASN A 21 -6.12 9.19 -21.95
C ASN A 21 -6.15 10.44 -21.04
N GLN A 22 -5.44 11.51 -21.44
CA GLN A 22 -5.51 12.79 -20.74
C GLN A 22 -6.91 13.42 -20.89
N LEU A 23 -7.49 13.36 -22.08
CA LEU A 23 -8.88 13.82 -22.29
C LEU A 23 -9.87 12.98 -21.47
N SER A 24 -9.75 11.67 -21.48
CA SER A 24 -10.61 10.78 -20.68
C SER A 24 -10.50 11.06 -19.18
N ALA A 25 -9.30 11.40 -18.68
CA ALA A 25 -9.11 11.83 -17.32
C ALA A 25 -9.78 13.19 -17.03
N ILE A 26 -9.65 14.15 -17.95
CA ILE A 26 -10.30 15.48 -17.84
C ILE A 26 -11.83 15.34 -17.78
N LEU A 27 -12.41 14.45 -18.59
CA LEU A 27 -13.85 14.22 -18.67
C LEU A 27 -14.38 13.26 -17.58
N SER A 28 -13.54 12.75 -16.70
CA SER A 28 -13.94 11.85 -15.63
C SER A 28 -14.41 12.63 -14.41
N GLU A 29 -15.61 12.34 -13.89
CA GLU A 29 -16.13 12.89 -12.62
C GLU A 29 -15.21 12.64 -11.39
N LYS A 30 -14.26 11.71 -11.54
CA LYS A 30 -13.31 11.30 -10.50
C LYS A 30 -11.99 12.10 -10.54
N PHE A 31 -11.84 13.02 -11.46
CA PHE A 31 -10.61 13.76 -11.67
C PHE A 31 -10.86 15.26 -11.54
N THR A 32 -10.01 15.94 -10.78
CA THR A 32 -10.02 17.41 -10.72
C THR A 32 -9.01 17.93 -11.76
N PRO A 33 -9.47 18.47 -12.90
CA PRO A 33 -8.58 18.88 -13.98
C PRO A 33 -7.80 20.15 -13.60
N ILE A 34 -6.63 20.32 -14.23
CA ILE A 34 -5.88 21.56 -14.16
C ILE A 34 -6.61 22.61 -14.99
N LYS A 35 -6.73 23.84 -14.49
CA LYS A 35 -7.43 24.96 -15.12
C LYS A 35 -7.08 25.13 -16.60
N SER A 36 -5.79 25.10 -16.96
CA SER A 36 -5.32 25.22 -18.36
C SER A 36 -5.83 24.13 -19.30
N ASN A 37 -6.14 22.92 -18.82
CA ASN A 37 -6.70 21.86 -19.63
C ASN A 37 -8.19 22.05 -19.87
N VAL A 38 -8.90 22.67 -18.93
CA VAL A 38 -10.31 23.04 -19.07
C VAL A 38 -10.45 24.21 -20.02
N GLU A 39 -9.58 25.22 -19.91
CA GLU A 39 -9.53 26.36 -20.84
C GLU A 39 -9.32 25.88 -22.29
N LYS A 40 -8.37 24.98 -22.54
CA LYS A 40 -8.19 24.36 -23.88
C LYS A 40 -9.42 23.58 -24.36
N LEU A 41 -10.12 22.90 -23.45
CA LEU A 41 -11.36 22.20 -23.79
C LEU A 41 -12.45 23.19 -24.21
N CYS A 42 -12.59 24.30 -23.48
CA CYS A 42 -13.51 25.38 -23.78
C CYS A 42 -13.21 26.01 -25.15
N GLU A 43 -11.95 26.34 -25.43
CA GLU A 43 -11.49 26.88 -26.70
C GLU A 43 -11.85 25.95 -27.91
N VAL A 44 -11.54 24.65 -27.78
CA VAL A 44 -11.79 23.68 -28.87
C VAL A 44 -13.27 23.42 -29.09
N LEU A 45 -14.08 23.49 -28.04
CA LEU A 45 -15.53 23.29 -28.12
C LEU A 45 -16.31 24.59 -28.34
N ASP A 46 -15.65 25.74 -28.22
CA ASP A 46 -16.22 27.08 -28.30
C ASP A 46 -17.42 27.26 -27.34
N ILE A 47 -17.14 26.99 -26.06
CA ILE A 47 -18.09 27.10 -24.96
C ILE A 47 -17.48 27.94 -23.84
N GLY A 48 -18.29 28.66 -23.07
CA GLY A 48 -17.86 29.46 -21.96
C GLY A 48 -17.26 28.60 -20.85
N PHE A 49 -16.22 29.09 -20.20
CA PHE A 49 -15.60 28.41 -19.05
C PHE A 49 -16.63 28.17 -17.93
N ASP A 50 -17.48 29.17 -17.68
CA ASP A 50 -18.50 29.14 -16.64
C ASP A 50 -19.67 28.18 -16.96
N GLU A 51 -19.81 27.77 -18.21
CA GLU A 51 -20.82 26.78 -18.65
C GLU A 51 -20.42 25.35 -18.23
N ILE A 52 -19.13 25.12 -18.00
CA ILE A 52 -18.60 23.80 -17.66
C ILE A 52 -18.30 23.68 -16.17
N MET A 53 -17.94 24.79 -15.49
CA MET A 53 -17.37 24.79 -14.17
C MET A 53 -18.23 25.54 -13.17
N CYS A 54 -18.56 24.91 -12.02
CA CYS A 54 -19.03 25.63 -10.83
C CYS A 54 -17.86 25.89 -9.90
N LEU A 55 -17.67 27.14 -9.54
CA LEU A 55 -16.75 27.57 -8.50
C LEU A 55 -17.44 27.41 -7.14
N GLU A 56 -17.21 26.29 -6.46
CA GLU A 56 -17.37 26.24 -5.01
C GLU A 56 -16.01 26.52 -4.39
N ASP A 57 -15.92 27.46 -3.45
CA ASP A 57 -14.74 27.94 -2.72
C ASP A 57 -13.57 26.95 -2.65
N VAL A 58 -12.72 26.94 -3.64
CA VAL A 58 -11.54 26.10 -3.70
C VAL A 58 -10.37 26.92 -4.27
N ASN A 59 -9.24 26.86 -3.56
CA ASN A 59 -7.94 27.37 -3.96
C ASN A 59 -7.77 27.48 -5.48
N GLU A 60 -7.36 28.63 -6.01
CA GLU A 60 -7.28 29.03 -7.43
C GLU A 60 -6.66 28.05 -8.44
N LYS A 61 -6.26 26.86 -8.04
CA LYS A 61 -5.59 25.84 -8.88
C LYS A 61 -6.40 24.58 -9.15
N GLN A 62 -7.56 24.36 -8.50
CA GLN A 62 -8.36 23.14 -8.68
C GLN A 62 -9.84 23.46 -8.89
N LEU A 63 -10.42 22.93 -9.96
CA LEU A 63 -11.81 23.17 -10.41
C LEU A 63 -12.57 21.82 -10.50
N LYS A 64 -13.85 21.82 -10.16
CA LYS A 64 -14.71 20.63 -10.29
C LYS A 64 -15.62 20.74 -11.49
N PHE A 65 -15.80 19.65 -12.24
CA PHE A 65 -16.81 19.53 -13.29
C PHE A 65 -18.19 19.29 -12.69
N THR A 66 -19.15 20.15 -13.03
CA THR A 66 -20.58 19.92 -12.79
C THR A 66 -21.29 20.02 -14.13
N ASN A 67 -22.06 19.01 -14.54
CA ASN A 67 -22.98 19.03 -15.67
C ASN A 67 -22.53 18.68 -17.10
N ILE A 68 -21.50 17.87 -17.32
CA ILE A 68 -21.32 17.28 -18.67
C ILE A 68 -22.20 16.02 -18.89
N CYS A 69 -22.85 15.49 -17.85
CA CYS A 69 -23.53 14.18 -17.92
C CYS A 69 -25.06 14.20 -17.96
N SER A 70 -25.75 15.35 -18.12
CA SER A 70 -27.20 15.34 -18.10
C SER A 70 -27.90 14.99 -19.44
N SER A 71 -27.17 14.70 -20.53
CA SER A 71 -27.77 14.45 -21.83
C SER A 71 -27.51 13.09 -22.48
N ASN A 72 -26.93 12.11 -21.78
CA ASN A 72 -26.76 10.75 -22.31
C ASN A 72 -27.22 9.69 -21.31
N LYS A 73 -28.54 9.61 -21.05
CA LYS A 73 -29.16 8.54 -20.27
C LYS A 73 -29.32 7.22 -21.03
N ASP A 74 -28.95 7.13 -22.30
CA ASP A 74 -29.33 5.99 -23.17
C ASP A 74 -28.21 4.97 -23.44
N TYR A 75 -27.11 4.98 -22.66
CA TYR A 75 -26.02 4.02 -22.88
C TYR A 75 -25.52 3.26 -21.64
N ILE A 76 -26.33 3.18 -20.57
CA ILE A 76 -26.00 2.41 -19.36
C ILE A 76 -27.17 1.51 -18.97
N GLU A 77 -27.63 0.66 -19.86
CA GLU A 77 -28.69 -0.31 -19.50
C GLU A 77 -28.29 -1.79 -19.63
N HIS A 78 -27.01 -2.15 -19.72
CA HIS A 78 -26.61 -3.56 -19.68
C HIS A 78 -25.33 -3.81 -18.88
N ARG A 79 -25.31 -3.40 -17.61
CA ARG A 79 -24.41 -3.96 -16.57
C ARG A 79 -24.96 -3.75 -15.17
N ASP A 80 -26.27 -3.96 -15.01
CA ASP A 80 -26.87 -4.10 -13.70
C ASP A 80 -27.02 -5.58 -13.39
N CYS A 81 -26.10 -6.10 -12.59
CA CYS A 81 -26.32 -7.23 -11.65
C CYS A 81 -25.01 -7.45 -10.93
N THR A 82 -24.92 -7.00 -9.70
CA THR A 82 -24.06 -7.50 -8.61
C THR A 82 -23.53 -6.44 -7.64
N TYR A 83 -23.77 -5.15 -7.87
CA TYR A 83 -23.26 -4.09 -6.97
C TYR A 83 -24.20 -3.71 -5.80
N LYS A 84 -25.44 -4.19 -5.77
CA LYS A 84 -26.41 -3.79 -4.72
C LYS A 84 -26.24 -4.51 -3.38
N GLU A 85 -25.66 -5.71 -3.36
CA GLU A 85 -25.44 -6.45 -2.12
C GLU A 85 -24.16 -6.06 -1.35
N LEU A 86 -23.26 -5.33 -1.98
CA LEU A 86 -22.03 -4.83 -1.36
C LEU A 86 -22.18 -3.43 -0.73
N SER A 87 -23.35 -2.78 -0.89
CA SER A 87 -23.59 -1.43 -0.37
C SER A 87 -23.76 -1.36 1.16
N GLU A 88 -24.04 -2.47 1.82
CA GLU A 88 -24.10 -2.53 3.29
C GLU A 88 -22.72 -2.54 3.96
N TYR A 89 -21.67 -2.92 3.24
CA TYR A 89 -20.29 -2.85 3.71
C TYR A 89 -19.54 -1.76 2.94
N GLU A 90 -19.91 -0.50 3.10
CA GLU A 90 -19.17 0.67 2.56
C GLU A 90 -17.83 0.36 1.85
N LEU A 91 -17.85 -0.32 0.68
CA LEU A 91 -16.69 -0.67 -0.13
C LEU A 91 -16.09 0.53 -0.89
N ASN A 92 -16.59 1.75 -0.63
CA ASN A 92 -16.08 2.95 -1.29
C ASN A 92 -15.12 3.75 -0.38
N PRO A 93 -13.80 3.62 -0.55
CA PRO A 93 -12.82 4.35 0.28
C PRO A 93 -12.87 5.88 0.07
N ARG A 94 -13.59 6.39 -0.95
CA ARG A 94 -13.57 7.80 -1.36
C ARG A 94 -14.62 8.68 -0.71
N GLU A 95 -15.74 8.14 -0.21
CA GLU A 95 -16.77 8.93 0.47
C GLU A 95 -16.51 9.17 1.96
N ARG A 96 -15.52 8.48 2.54
CA ARG A 96 -15.15 8.59 3.96
C ARG A 96 -14.39 9.84 4.35
N ASN A 97 -14.08 10.74 3.44
CA ASN A 97 -13.16 11.87 3.71
C ASN A 97 -13.79 13.13 4.31
N LYS A 98 -15.05 13.11 4.78
CA LYS A 98 -15.69 14.33 5.30
C LYS A 98 -15.77 14.45 6.83
N ASN A 99 -15.47 13.41 7.62
CA ASN A 99 -15.53 13.48 9.08
C ASN A 99 -14.35 12.74 9.73
N ASN A 100 -13.30 13.45 10.13
CA ASN A 100 -12.31 13.10 11.18
C ASN A 100 -11.85 11.62 11.27
N LYS A 101 -11.69 10.93 10.13
CA LYS A 101 -11.41 9.48 10.03
C LYS A 101 -9.93 9.13 10.11
N HIS A 102 -9.04 10.12 10.06
CA HIS A 102 -7.59 9.97 10.13
C HIS A 102 -7.04 10.71 11.33
N ILE A 103 -5.96 10.18 11.89
CA ILE A 103 -5.28 10.79 13.02
C ILE A 103 -3.97 11.43 12.58
N ASP A 104 -3.67 12.62 13.12
CA ASP A 104 -2.34 13.18 13.06
C ASP A 104 -1.43 12.43 14.04
N ILE A 105 -0.40 11.81 13.49
CA ILE A 105 0.53 10.96 14.22
C ILE A 105 1.81 11.69 14.67
N SER A 106 1.94 12.98 14.41
CA SER A 106 3.17 13.75 14.65
C SER A 106 3.57 13.80 16.13
N ASN A 107 2.60 13.76 17.04
CA ASN A 107 2.79 13.87 18.49
C ASN A 107 2.41 12.58 19.24
N VAL A 108 2.19 11.48 18.53
CA VAL A 108 1.84 10.21 19.16
C VAL A 108 3.11 9.55 19.72
N LEU A 109 3.09 9.27 21.01
CA LEU A 109 4.14 8.54 21.73
C LEU A 109 3.52 7.37 22.47
N ALA A 110 4.19 6.23 22.46
CA ALA A 110 3.77 5.06 23.23
C ALA A 110 3.91 5.32 24.75
N LYS A 111 2.87 5.01 25.53
CA LYS A 111 2.90 5.16 27.00
C LYS A 111 3.77 4.08 27.65
N ARG A 112 3.91 2.95 27.02
CA ARG A 112 4.79 1.84 27.38
C ARG A 112 5.28 1.14 26.11
N ALA A 113 6.19 0.18 26.26
CA ALA A 113 6.49 -0.73 25.16
C ALA A 113 5.30 -1.69 24.96
N TYR A 114 4.58 -1.54 23.83
CA TYR A 114 3.53 -2.46 23.44
C TYR A 114 4.13 -3.72 22.82
N THR A 115 3.58 -4.88 23.13
CA THR A 115 4.10 -6.17 22.66
C THR A 115 3.56 -6.52 21.27
N CYS A 116 4.44 -7.01 20.39
CA CYS A 116 4.08 -7.42 19.05
C CYS A 116 4.59 -8.82 18.72
N VAL A 117 3.76 -9.60 18.01
CA VAL A 117 4.18 -10.79 17.27
C VAL A 117 3.99 -10.51 15.78
N GLU A 118 5.04 -10.70 14.99
CA GLU A 118 4.97 -10.53 13.54
C GLU A 118 5.09 -11.86 12.80
N LEU A 119 4.14 -12.12 11.91
CA LEU A 119 4.12 -13.28 11.02
C LEU A 119 4.56 -12.87 9.61
N PHE A 120 5.29 -13.74 8.92
CA PHE A 120 5.85 -13.40 7.59
C PHE A 120 6.76 -12.17 7.64
N ALA A 121 7.62 -12.11 8.64
CA ALA A 121 8.38 -10.92 9.00
C ALA A 121 9.34 -10.42 7.89
N GLY A 122 9.71 -11.30 6.94
CA GLY A 122 10.66 -10.96 5.89
C GLY A 122 11.97 -10.44 6.47
N ALA A 123 12.52 -9.41 5.85
CA ALA A 123 13.74 -8.77 6.35
C ALA A 123 13.48 -7.64 7.38
N GLY A 124 12.30 -7.62 8.01
CA GLY A 124 12.00 -6.73 9.13
C GLY A 124 11.56 -5.31 8.78
N GLY A 125 11.07 -5.07 7.57
CA GLY A 125 10.65 -3.71 7.21
C GLY A 125 9.46 -3.20 8.03
N LEU A 126 8.46 -4.05 8.27
CA LEU A 126 7.32 -3.74 9.13
C LEU A 126 7.74 -3.74 10.60
N ALA A 127 8.42 -4.79 11.07
CA ALA A 127 8.94 -4.91 12.45
C ALA A 127 9.75 -3.68 12.88
N LEU A 128 10.72 -3.26 12.06
CA LEU A 128 11.51 -2.05 12.32
C LEU A 128 10.66 -0.78 12.36
N GLY A 129 9.62 -0.71 11.53
CA GLY A 129 8.64 0.38 11.56
C GLY A 129 7.84 0.40 12.85
N LEU A 130 7.38 -0.76 13.31
CA LEU A 130 6.65 -0.95 14.56
C LEU A 130 7.54 -0.67 15.78
N GLU A 131 8.80 -1.17 15.79
CA GLU A 131 9.80 -0.83 16.80
C GLU A 131 9.95 0.70 16.95
N LYS A 132 10.10 1.41 15.82
CA LYS A 132 10.19 2.90 15.79
C LYS A 132 8.89 3.60 16.22
N ALA A 133 7.78 2.92 16.29
CA ALA A 133 6.52 3.44 16.82
C ALA A 133 6.32 3.14 18.31
N GLY A 134 7.17 2.30 18.93
CA GLY A 134 7.10 1.98 20.35
C GLY A 134 6.64 0.55 20.66
N PHE A 135 6.66 -0.35 19.66
CA PHE A 135 6.43 -1.77 19.89
C PHE A 135 7.72 -2.50 20.27
N LYS A 136 7.56 -3.57 21.04
CA LYS A 136 8.58 -4.56 21.38
C LYS A 136 8.22 -5.87 20.70
N GLU A 137 9.08 -6.34 19.81
CA GLU A 137 8.90 -7.62 19.15
C GLU A 137 9.18 -8.77 20.13
N VAL A 138 8.20 -9.64 20.34
CA VAL A 138 8.31 -10.81 21.22
C VAL A 138 8.36 -12.12 20.43
N GLY A 139 8.07 -12.08 19.14
CA GLY A 139 8.20 -13.21 18.24
C GLY A 139 8.06 -12.78 16.78
N LEU A 140 9.01 -13.18 15.93
CA LEU A 140 8.99 -12.93 14.49
C LEU A 140 9.08 -14.26 13.74
N VAL A 141 8.01 -14.64 13.06
CA VAL A 141 7.95 -15.88 12.29
C VAL A 141 8.32 -15.61 10.84
N GLU A 142 9.35 -16.29 10.34
CA GLU A 142 9.80 -16.20 8.97
C GLU A 142 10.31 -17.55 8.46
N TRP A 143 10.06 -17.84 7.16
CA TRP A 143 10.50 -19.06 6.50
C TRP A 143 11.89 -18.95 5.87
N ASP A 144 12.17 -17.79 5.23
CA ASP A 144 13.38 -17.59 4.43
C ASP A 144 14.61 -17.44 5.35
N LYS A 145 15.57 -18.35 5.16
CA LYS A 145 16.80 -18.36 5.99
C LYS A 145 17.53 -17.02 5.95
N TYR A 146 17.69 -16.40 4.78
CA TYR A 146 18.42 -15.13 4.64
C TYR A 146 17.67 -13.97 5.32
N ALA A 147 16.36 -13.97 5.25
CA ALA A 147 15.56 -13.00 5.99
C ALA A 147 15.70 -13.18 7.51
N CYS A 148 15.66 -14.42 8.00
CA CYS A 148 15.91 -14.72 9.41
C CYS A 148 17.32 -14.30 9.86
N ASP A 149 18.35 -14.60 9.06
CA ASP A 149 19.73 -14.20 9.34
C ASP A 149 19.87 -12.66 9.36
N THR A 150 19.18 -11.96 8.46
CA THR A 150 19.11 -10.48 8.45
C THR A 150 18.49 -9.93 9.75
N LEU A 151 17.37 -10.50 10.20
CA LEU A 151 16.73 -10.08 11.45
C LEU A 151 17.66 -10.27 12.65
N LYS A 152 18.25 -11.46 12.79
CA LYS A 152 19.18 -11.80 13.89
C LYS A 152 20.44 -10.94 13.90
N LEU A 153 20.97 -10.59 12.71
CA LEU A 153 22.13 -9.72 12.58
C LEU A 153 21.84 -8.32 13.10
N ASN A 154 20.69 -7.74 12.74
CA ASN A 154 20.36 -6.37 13.11
C ASN A 154 19.74 -6.23 14.50
N ARG A 155 19.10 -7.27 14.99
CA ARG A 155 18.44 -7.31 16.31
C ARG A 155 18.68 -8.68 16.98
N PRO A 156 19.86 -8.89 17.60
CA PRO A 156 20.18 -10.15 18.27
C PRO A 156 19.19 -10.53 19.37
N ASP A 157 18.52 -9.54 19.97
CA ASP A 157 17.55 -9.73 21.06
C ASP A 157 16.14 -10.09 20.57
N TRP A 158 15.88 -10.01 19.27
CA TRP A 158 14.58 -10.42 18.73
C TRP A 158 14.46 -11.94 18.69
N ASN A 159 13.33 -12.45 19.17
CA ASN A 159 12.99 -13.87 19.07
C ASN A 159 12.58 -14.22 17.63
N VAL A 160 13.54 -14.56 16.77
CA VAL A 160 13.33 -14.94 15.37
C VAL A 160 13.05 -16.43 15.27
N ILE A 161 11.80 -16.79 14.99
CA ILE A 161 11.27 -18.14 14.85
C ILE A 161 11.35 -18.54 13.37
N GLN A 162 12.41 -19.23 12.98
CA GLN A 162 12.57 -19.73 11.61
C GLN A 162 11.75 -21.00 11.41
N GLY A 163 10.72 -20.96 10.57
CA GLY A 163 9.90 -22.15 10.32
C GLY A 163 8.73 -21.95 9.38
N ASP A 164 8.07 -23.06 9.10
CA ASP A 164 6.85 -23.10 8.34
C ASP A 164 5.68 -22.63 9.20
N ILE A 165 5.04 -21.54 8.81
CA ILE A 165 3.91 -20.94 9.53
C ILE A 165 2.74 -21.94 9.70
N VAL A 166 2.57 -22.88 8.76
CA VAL A 166 1.51 -23.91 8.84
C VAL A 166 1.78 -24.79 10.04
N LYS A 167 3.03 -25.29 10.17
CA LYS A 167 3.44 -26.16 11.30
C LYS A 167 3.42 -25.40 12.64
N ILE A 168 3.84 -24.13 12.62
CA ILE A 168 3.82 -23.28 13.83
C ILE A 168 2.38 -23.08 14.29
N ALA A 169 1.44 -22.78 13.37
CA ALA A 169 0.03 -22.62 13.68
C ALA A 169 -0.62 -23.96 14.14
N GLU A 170 -0.21 -25.10 13.60
CA GLU A 170 -0.67 -26.42 14.06
C GLU A 170 -0.19 -26.77 15.46
N ASN A 171 1.06 -26.47 15.76
CA ASN A 171 1.68 -26.75 17.07
C ASN A 171 1.27 -25.74 18.14
N GLY A 172 0.70 -24.59 17.77
CA GLY A 172 0.41 -23.46 18.65
C GLY A 172 1.60 -22.51 18.76
N ILE A 173 1.39 -21.23 18.44
CA ILE A 173 2.42 -20.18 18.50
C ILE A 173 2.95 -19.95 19.93
N LYS A 174 2.13 -20.18 20.94
CA LYS A 174 2.48 -20.06 22.36
C LYS A 174 3.64 -20.98 22.79
N ASN A 175 3.91 -22.04 22.03
CA ASN A 175 5.08 -22.90 22.28
C ASN A 175 6.41 -22.27 21.82
N TYR A 176 6.38 -21.13 21.14
CA TYR A 176 7.54 -20.46 20.55
C TYR A 176 7.81 -19.08 21.16
N ILE A 177 6.89 -18.56 21.99
CA ILE A 177 6.99 -17.26 22.65
C ILE A 177 6.77 -17.41 24.16
N ASP A 178 7.10 -16.40 24.96
CA ASP A 178 6.81 -16.40 26.39
C ASP A 178 5.28 -16.26 26.63
N ASN A 179 4.69 -17.29 27.21
CA ASN A 179 3.26 -17.37 27.48
C ASN A 179 2.77 -16.40 28.57
N ASN A 180 3.68 -15.82 29.36
CA ASN A 180 3.32 -14.84 30.38
C ASN A 180 3.18 -13.42 29.84
N ILE A 181 3.49 -13.22 28.56
CA ILE A 181 3.40 -11.91 27.91
C ILE A 181 2.05 -11.79 27.22
N GLU A 182 1.25 -10.79 27.62
CA GLU A 182 0.08 -10.39 26.87
C GLU A 182 0.50 -9.76 25.55
N ILE A 183 -0.13 -10.14 24.42
CA ILE A 183 0.16 -9.62 23.11
C ILE A 183 -0.78 -8.47 22.78
N ASP A 184 -0.24 -7.27 22.57
CA ASP A 184 -1.03 -6.11 22.18
C ASP A 184 -1.33 -6.12 20.68
N LEU A 185 -0.36 -6.55 19.84
CA LEU A 185 -0.48 -6.53 18.38
C LEU A 185 -0.02 -7.87 17.76
N LEU A 186 -0.83 -8.43 16.87
CA LEU A 186 -0.39 -9.42 15.88
C LEU A 186 -0.28 -8.73 14.52
N SER A 187 0.91 -8.69 13.93
CA SER A 187 1.14 -8.12 12.61
C SER A 187 1.53 -9.18 11.60
N GLY A 188 1.37 -8.88 10.29
CA GLY A 188 1.90 -9.73 9.24
C GLY A 188 1.36 -9.45 7.84
N GLY A 189 2.14 -9.85 6.84
CA GLY A 189 1.81 -9.72 5.43
C GLY A 189 1.79 -11.09 4.73
N TYR A 190 0.71 -11.85 4.85
CA TYR A 190 0.59 -13.14 4.17
C TYR A 190 0.45 -12.99 2.66
N PRO A 191 1.02 -13.92 1.84
CA PRO A 191 0.86 -13.90 0.39
C PRO A 191 -0.61 -14.00 -0.02
N CYS A 192 -1.01 -13.22 -1.05
CA CYS A 192 -2.34 -13.34 -1.65
C CYS A 192 -2.44 -14.66 -2.39
N GLN A 193 -3.22 -15.59 -1.88
CA GLN A 193 -3.55 -16.86 -2.51
C GLN A 193 -5.04 -16.89 -2.82
N ALA A 194 -5.40 -17.52 -3.97
CA ALA A 194 -6.80 -17.76 -4.29
C ALA A 194 -7.40 -18.77 -3.31
N PHE A 195 -8.58 -18.47 -2.79
CA PHE A 195 -9.36 -19.46 -2.05
C PHE A 195 -10.04 -20.43 -3.01
N SER A 196 -10.01 -21.73 -2.70
CA SER A 196 -10.87 -22.70 -3.37
C SER A 196 -12.23 -22.64 -2.69
N TYR A 197 -13.20 -22.00 -3.32
CA TYR A 197 -14.58 -21.93 -2.82
C TYR A 197 -15.25 -23.32 -2.92
N ALA A 198 -15.03 -24.16 -1.95
CA ALA A 198 -15.60 -25.53 -1.89
C ALA A 198 -16.69 -25.68 -0.82
N GLY A 199 -17.46 -24.64 -0.50
CA GLY A 199 -18.51 -24.75 0.51
C GLY A 199 -19.44 -23.54 0.62
N LYS A 200 -20.63 -23.75 1.21
CA LYS A 200 -21.67 -22.73 1.44
C LYS A 200 -21.60 -22.08 2.83
N LYS A 201 -20.61 -22.41 3.66
CA LYS A 201 -20.43 -21.85 5.00
C LYS A 201 -19.13 -21.04 5.02
N LEU A 202 -19.25 -19.74 5.13
CA LEU A 202 -18.13 -18.80 5.25
C LEU A 202 -17.64 -18.82 6.69
N GLY A 203 -16.60 -19.60 6.97
CA GLY A 203 -15.96 -19.67 8.28
C GLY A 203 -14.47 -19.98 8.19
N LEU A 204 -13.78 -20.05 9.34
CA LEU A 204 -12.35 -20.33 9.42
C LEU A 204 -12.00 -21.64 8.70
N GLU A 205 -12.85 -22.65 8.73
CA GLU A 205 -12.65 -23.94 8.08
C GLU A 205 -12.63 -23.88 6.54
N ASP A 206 -13.38 -22.93 5.94
CA ASP A 206 -13.47 -22.80 4.48
C ASP A 206 -12.19 -22.24 3.85
N VAL A 207 -11.33 -21.61 4.64
CA VAL A 207 -10.03 -21.09 4.21
C VAL A 207 -8.87 -22.01 4.60
N ARG A 208 -9.17 -23.21 5.13
CA ARG A 208 -8.18 -24.23 5.51
C ARG A 208 -7.24 -24.55 4.35
N GLY A 209 -5.96 -24.72 4.67
CA GLY A 209 -4.91 -25.00 3.69
C GLY A 209 -4.30 -23.77 3.02
N THR A 210 -4.76 -22.56 3.36
CA THR A 210 -4.15 -21.30 2.92
C THR A 210 -3.24 -20.71 3.99
N LEU A 211 -2.28 -19.88 3.60
CA LEU A 211 -1.44 -19.15 4.58
C LEU A 211 -2.25 -18.13 5.40
N PHE A 212 -3.36 -17.64 4.84
CA PHE A 212 -4.34 -16.84 5.57
C PHE A 212 -4.97 -17.62 6.75
N TYR A 213 -5.26 -18.92 6.54
CA TYR A 213 -5.79 -19.77 7.61
C TYR A 213 -4.81 -19.88 8.80
N SER A 214 -3.52 -20.02 8.52
CA SER A 214 -2.49 -20.05 9.56
C SER A 214 -2.43 -18.74 10.35
N TYR A 215 -2.54 -17.59 9.66
CA TYR A 215 -2.63 -16.28 10.29
C TYR A 215 -3.87 -16.19 11.21
N ALA A 216 -5.05 -16.56 10.69
CA ALA A 216 -6.31 -16.51 11.42
C ALA A 216 -6.32 -17.45 12.66
N LYS A 217 -5.71 -18.63 12.55
CA LYS A 217 -5.57 -19.58 13.65
C LYS A 217 -4.68 -19.03 14.77
N ILE A 218 -3.55 -18.42 14.41
CA ILE A 218 -2.67 -17.76 15.39
C ILE A 218 -3.36 -16.55 16.02
N LEU A 219 -4.15 -15.79 15.26
CA LEU A 219 -4.96 -14.69 15.77
C LEU A 219 -5.98 -15.17 16.81
N GLU A 220 -6.66 -16.28 16.54
CA GLU A 220 -7.62 -16.89 17.46
C GLU A 220 -6.94 -17.40 18.74
N GLU A 221 -5.72 -17.95 18.65
CA GLU A 221 -4.94 -18.44 19.79
C GLU A 221 -4.43 -17.29 20.69
N LEU A 222 -3.85 -16.24 20.09
CA LEU A 222 -3.22 -15.14 20.83
C LEU A 222 -4.22 -14.12 21.35
N LYS A 223 -5.32 -13.89 20.66
CA LYS A 223 -6.34 -12.89 20.96
C LYS A 223 -5.77 -11.49 21.29
N PRO A 224 -4.85 -10.95 20.47
CA PRO A 224 -4.25 -9.64 20.72
C PRO A 224 -5.32 -8.55 20.76
N LYS A 225 -5.00 -7.38 21.35
CA LYS A 225 -5.90 -6.23 21.36
C LYS A 225 -6.20 -5.71 19.95
N VAL A 226 -5.17 -5.76 19.09
CA VAL A 226 -5.22 -5.32 17.69
C VAL A 226 -4.55 -6.35 16.80
N PHE A 227 -5.02 -6.53 15.58
CA PHE A 227 -4.22 -7.14 14.53
C PHE A 227 -4.01 -6.19 13.35
N LEU A 228 -2.89 -6.36 12.67
CA LEU A 228 -2.49 -5.68 11.43
C LEU A 228 -2.20 -6.72 10.36
N ALA A 229 -3.00 -6.77 9.31
CA ALA A 229 -2.73 -7.59 8.14
C ALA A 229 -2.44 -6.71 6.92
N GLU A 230 -1.29 -6.93 6.28
CA GLU A 230 -0.87 -6.20 5.09
C GLU A 230 -1.04 -7.07 3.85
N ASN A 231 -1.44 -6.46 2.73
CA ASN A 231 -1.49 -7.16 1.45
C ASN A 231 -1.34 -6.21 0.26
N VAL A 232 -1.18 -6.78 -0.94
CA VAL A 232 -1.13 -6.00 -2.18
C VAL A 232 -2.48 -5.37 -2.50
N ARG A 233 -2.48 -4.19 -3.14
CA ARG A 233 -3.70 -3.49 -3.58
C ARG A 233 -4.68 -4.39 -4.34
N GLY A 234 -4.15 -5.34 -5.14
CA GLY A 234 -4.96 -6.25 -5.95
C GLY A 234 -5.94 -7.10 -5.15
N LEU A 235 -5.71 -7.30 -3.84
CA LEU A 235 -6.62 -8.04 -2.97
C LEU A 235 -8.03 -7.44 -2.95
N VAL A 236 -8.17 -6.11 -3.00
CA VAL A 236 -9.48 -5.43 -2.95
C VAL A 236 -10.38 -5.78 -4.13
N SER A 237 -9.80 -6.03 -5.30
CA SER A 237 -10.54 -6.40 -6.51
C SER A 237 -10.41 -7.88 -6.88
N HIS A 238 -9.67 -8.66 -6.09
CA HIS A 238 -9.47 -10.09 -6.34
C HIS A 238 -10.81 -10.81 -6.23
N ASP A 239 -11.13 -11.60 -7.26
CA ASP A 239 -12.40 -12.32 -7.41
C ASP A 239 -13.64 -11.44 -7.14
N GLY A 240 -13.66 -10.25 -7.74
CA GLY A 240 -14.77 -9.28 -7.56
C GLY A 240 -14.93 -8.77 -6.14
N GLY A 241 -13.89 -8.84 -5.29
CA GLY A 241 -13.91 -8.42 -3.88
C GLY A 241 -14.28 -9.54 -2.90
N LYS A 242 -14.66 -10.71 -3.37
CA LYS A 242 -15.09 -11.83 -2.50
C LYS A 242 -13.98 -12.29 -1.56
N THR A 243 -12.72 -12.33 -2.04
CA THR A 243 -11.57 -12.74 -1.22
C THR A 243 -11.41 -11.86 0.02
N LEU A 244 -11.43 -10.55 -0.14
CA LEU A 244 -11.33 -9.62 0.98
C LEU A 244 -12.55 -9.74 1.91
N LYS A 245 -13.75 -9.89 1.34
CA LYS A 245 -14.97 -10.09 2.15
C LYS A 245 -14.85 -11.34 3.03
N THR A 246 -14.45 -12.48 2.47
CA THR A 246 -14.24 -13.72 3.23
C THR A 246 -13.24 -13.53 4.38
N MET A 247 -12.12 -12.82 4.13
CA MET A 247 -11.15 -12.52 5.19
C MET A 247 -11.77 -11.69 6.30
N ILE A 248 -12.56 -10.66 5.97
CA ILE A 248 -13.25 -9.80 6.95
C ILE A 248 -14.24 -10.61 7.76
N ASP A 249 -15.03 -11.47 7.11
CA ASP A 249 -16.02 -12.32 7.77
C ASP A 249 -15.33 -13.26 8.78
N VAL A 250 -14.25 -13.94 8.40
CA VAL A 250 -13.45 -14.80 9.30
C VAL A 250 -12.89 -14.02 10.48
N PHE A 251 -12.30 -12.86 10.27
CA PHE A 251 -11.81 -12.02 11.36
C PHE A 251 -12.91 -11.55 12.30
N SER A 252 -14.09 -11.27 11.74
CA SER A 252 -15.26 -10.88 12.52
C SER A 252 -15.79 -12.03 13.38
N GLU A 253 -15.78 -13.27 12.87
CA GLU A 253 -16.14 -14.48 13.62
C GLU A 253 -15.17 -14.76 14.77
N ILE A 254 -13.87 -14.55 14.56
CA ILE A 254 -12.82 -14.67 15.61
C ILE A 254 -13.03 -13.65 16.74
N GLY A 255 -13.75 -12.55 16.49
CA GLY A 255 -14.09 -11.57 17.52
C GLY A 255 -13.52 -10.17 17.32
N TYR A 256 -13.25 -9.77 16.06
CA TYR A 256 -12.67 -8.45 15.74
C TYR A 256 -13.63 -7.57 14.96
N ASN A 257 -13.61 -6.28 15.25
CA ASN A 257 -14.15 -5.23 14.38
C ASN A 257 -13.09 -4.86 13.35
N VAL A 258 -13.39 -4.99 12.06
CA VAL A 258 -12.40 -4.88 10.99
C VAL A 258 -12.57 -3.60 10.19
N LYS A 259 -11.47 -2.87 9.98
CA LYS A 259 -11.38 -1.74 9.05
C LYS A 259 -10.23 -2.00 8.07
N TYR A 260 -10.35 -1.47 6.85
CA TYR A 260 -9.23 -1.50 5.91
C TYR A 260 -9.14 -0.22 5.10
N GLU A 261 -7.91 0.08 4.65
CA GLU A 261 -7.64 1.21 3.77
C GLU A 261 -6.47 0.89 2.83
N ILE A 262 -6.48 1.47 1.61
CA ILE A 262 -5.34 1.41 0.71
C ILE A 262 -4.42 2.58 1.03
N LEU A 263 -3.29 2.30 1.68
CA LEU A 263 -2.30 3.30 1.98
C LEU A 263 -1.24 3.38 0.87
N LYS A 264 -0.88 4.61 0.51
CA LYS A 264 0.18 4.91 -0.45
C LYS A 264 1.44 5.28 0.31
N ALA A 265 2.51 4.49 0.20
CA ALA A 265 3.76 4.73 0.93
C ALA A 265 4.32 6.14 0.71
N VAL A 266 4.14 6.69 -0.50
CA VAL A 266 4.54 8.06 -0.83
C VAL A 266 3.92 9.13 0.08
N ASN A 267 2.75 8.87 0.63
CA ASN A 267 2.06 9.79 1.55
C ASN A 267 2.64 9.77 2.98
N TYR A 268 3.61 8.89 3.24
CA TYR A 268 4.23 8.71 4.56
C TYR A 268 5.75 8.86 4.51
N GLY A 269 6.24 9.73 3.61
CA GLY A 269 7.66 10.07 3.49
C GLY A 269 8.54 8.97 2.90
N VAL A 270 7.95 8.03 2.16
CA VAL A 270 8.67 7.00 1.39
C VAL A 270 8.82 7.47 -0.05
N ALA A 271 10.04 7.48 -0.58
CA ALA A 271 10.32 7.89 -1.96
C ALA A 271 9.89 6.83 -3.00
N GLN A 272 8.68 6.25 -2.83
CA GLN A 272 8.18 5.16 -3.67
C GLN A 272 6.65 5.16 -3.80
N LYS A 273 6.17 5.01 -5.03
CA LYS A 273 4.74 4.86 -5.37
C LYS A 273 4.25 3.43 -5.11
N ARG A 274 4.34 2.97 -3.86
CA ARG A 274 3.89 1.63 -3.42
C ARG A 274 2.54 1.76 -2.73
N GLU A 275 1.57 0.97 -3.15
CA GLU A 275 0.23 0.93 -2.55
C GLU A 275 0.02 -0.42 -1.87
N ARG A 276 -0.54 -0.40 -0.65
CA ARG A 276 -0.85 -1.60 0.14
C ARG A 276 -2.22 -1.48 0.79
N VAL A 277 -2.92 -2.59 0.81
CA VAL A 277 -4.11 -2.73 1.65
C VAL A 277 -3.66 -3.01 3.07
N ILE A 278 -4.08 -2.19 3.99
CA ILE A 278 -3.86 -2.35 5.41
C ILE A 278 -5.20 -2.68 6.04
N ILE A 279 -5.27 -3.84 6.68
CA ILE A 279 -6.45 -4.35 7.38
C ILE A 279 -6.13 -4.30 8.86
N ILE A 280 -6.95 -3.59 9.64
CA ILE A 280 -6.82 -3.48 11.09
C ILE A 280 -8.05 -4.08 11.72
N GLY A 281 -7.85 -5.00 12.64
CA GLY A 281 -8.90 -5.50 13.50
C GLY A 281 -8.68 -5.08 14.94
N THR A 282 -9.72 -4.56 15.56
CA THR A 282 -9.75 -4.24 16.98
C THR A 282 -10.68 -5.21 17.70
N ARG A 283 -10.24 -5.79 18.82
CA ARG A 283 -11.03 -6.79 19.55
C ARG A 283 -12.37 -6.21 19.97
N LYS A 284 -13.46 -6.96 19.84
CA LYS A 284 -14.84 -6.46 19.99
C LYS A 284 -15.16 -5.96 21.40
N ASP A 285 -14.55 -6.54 22.42
CA ASP A 285 -14.69 -6.10 23.82
C ASP A 285 -14.07 -4.70 24.07
N LEU A 286 -13.20 -4.22 23.15
CA LEU A 286 -12.56 -2.91 23.18
C LEU A 286 -13.23 -1.89 22.25
N SER A 287 -14.49 -2.13 21.86
CA SER A 287 -15.22 -1.35 20.83
C SER A 287 -15.58 0.09 21.24
N HIS A 288 -15.40 0.47 22.48
CA HIS A 288 -15.62 1.84 22.97
C HIS A 288 -14.58 2.86 22.44
N VAL A 289 -13.48 2.40 21.87
CA VAL A 289 -12.49 3.24 21.17
C VAL A 289 -12.54 2.97 19.68
N ASP A 290 -12.64 4.03 18.87
CA ASP A 290 -12.62 3.91 17.41
C ASP A 290 -11.21 4.05 16.85
N PHE A 291 -10.74 3.03 16.09
CA PHE A 291 -9.46 3.07 15.40
C PHE A 291 -9.51 4.04 14.21
N LYS A 292 -8.46 4.84 14.04
CA LYS A 292 -8.29 5.78 12.92
C LYS A 292 -6.98 5.51 12.18
N PHE A 293 -7.01 5.49 10.84
CA PHE A 293 -5.80 5.40 10.02
C PHE A 293 -4.95 6.68 10.11
N PRO A 294 -3.64 6.62 9.82
CA PRO A 294 -2.78 7.80 9.87
C PRO A 294 -3.13 8.80 8.77
N LYS A 295 -3.14 10.10 9.11
CA LYS A 295 -3.24 11.19 8.13
C LYS A 295 -2.02 11.21 7.22
N SER A 296 -2.22 11.42 5.93
CA SER A 296 -1.12 11.62 4.98
C SER A 296 -0.29 12.84 5.34
N PHE A 297 1.04 12.75 5.15
CA PHE A 297 1.94 13.89 5.28
C PHE A 297 1.70 14.91 4.16
N GLU A 298 2.04 16.16 4.42
CA GLU A 298 1.86 17.25 3.46
C GLU A 298 2.96 17.32 2.39
N TYR A 299 4.01 16.51 2.50
CA TYR A 299 5.11 16.44 1.56
C TYR A 299 5.24 15.07 0.91
N VAL A 300 5.82 15.05 -0.28
CA VAL A 300 6.17 13.85 -1.03
C VAL A 300 7.69 13.74 -1.13
N ALA A 301 8.26 12.68 -0.55
CA ALA A 301 9.68 12.40 -0.68
C ALA A 301 10.02 11.94 -2.12
N THR A 302 11.09 12.50 -2.67
CA THR A 302 11.62 12.21 -4.00
C THR A 302 12.77 11.21 -3.94
N LEU A 303 13.21 10.74 -5.10
CA LEU A 303 14.41 9.90 -5.19
C LEU A 303 15.65 10.66 -4.69
N ARG A 304 15.73 11.97 -4.96
CA ARG A 304 16.82 12.85 -4.49
C ARG A 304 16.91 12.85 -2.96
N ASP A 305 15.76 12.90 -2.28
CA ASP A 305 15.73 12.88 -0.81
C ASP A 305 16.21 11.54 -0.26
N ALA A 306 15.79 10.44 -0.88
CA ALA A 306 16.16 9.11 -0.42
C ALA A 306 17.63 8.77 -0.65
N LEU A 307 18.21 9.22 -1.78
CA LEU A 307 19.56 8.83 -2.20
C LEU A 307 20.62 9.88 -1.90
N LYS A 308 20.29 10.94 -1.15
CA LYS A 308 21.29 11.93 -0.73
C LYS A 308 22.41 11.26 0.07
N ASN A 309 23.65 11.38 -0.42
CA ASN A 309 24.83 10.78 0.24
C ASN A 309 24.70 9.27 0.51
N VAL A 310 24.06 8.53 -0.40
CA VAL A 310 23.91 7.07 -0.24
C VAL A 310 25.28 6.38 -0.27
N PRO A 311 25.60 5.48 0.66
CA PRO A 311 26.84 4.70 0.63
C PRO A 311 26.93 3.82 -0.61
N LYS A 312 28.15 3.63 -1.11
CA LYS A 312 28.40 2.69 -2.21
C LYS A 312 28.03 1.27 -1.79
N SER A 313 27.42 0.53 -2.70
CA SER A 313 27.07 -0.87 -2.49
C SER A 313 27.05 -1.64 -3.80
N GLU A 314 27.01 -2.95 -3.71
CA GLU A 314 26.86 -3.84 -4.84
C GLU A 314 25.49 -3.72 -5.48
N GLY A 315 25.38 -4.09 -6.76
CA GLY A 315 24.11 -4.06 -7.47
C GLY A 315 24.09 -4.93 -8.71
N ALA A 316 22.90 -5.19 -9.22
CA ALA A 316 22.69 -5.88 -10.48
C ALA A 316 23.18 -5.02 -11.66
N ARG A 317 23.47 -5.68 -12.78
CA ARG A 317 23.85 -5.03 -14.03
C ARG A 317 22.85 -5.36 -15.12
N TYR A 318 22.64 -4.43 -16.04
CA TYR A 318 21.90 -4.74 -17.26
C TYR A 318 22.80 -5.50 -18.26
N PRO A 319 22.26 -6.48 -19.00
CA PRO A 319 22.91 -7.00 -20.19
C PRO A 319 23.15 -5.87 -21.21
N GLU A 320 24.25 -5.94 -21.97
CA GLU A 320 24.67 -4.89 -22.92
C GLU A 320 23.55 -4.48 -23.91
N ARG A 321 22.78 -5.44 -24.43
CA ARG A 321 21.65 -5.14 -25.32
C ARG A 321 20.61 -4.24 -24.63
N LYS A 322 20.30 -4.53 -23.36
CA LYS A 322 19.34 -3.74 -22.58
C LYS A 322 19.92 -2.39 -22.21
N LYS A 323 21.19 -2.33 -21.83
CA LYS A 323 21.89 -1.10 -21.49
C LYS A 323 21.83 -0.11 -22.66
N LYS A 324 22.16 -0.56 -23.88
CA LYS A 324 22.11 0.28 -25.11
C LYS A 324 20.72 0.91 -25.32
N VAL A 325 19.64 0.18 -25.05
CA VAL A 325 18.27 0.71 -25.15
C VAL A 325 18.00 1.75 -24.06
N LEU A 326 18.37 1.43 -22.82
CA LEU A 326 18.14 2.34 -21.69
C LEU A 326 19.02 3.60 -21.74
N ASP A 327 20.17 3.55 -22.42
CA ASP A 327 21.02 4.74 -22.66
C ASP A 327 20.30 5.82 -23.48
N MET A 328 19.32 5.42 -24.32
CA MET A 328 18.52 6.35 -25.13
C MET A 328 17.36 6.96 -24.34
N VAL A 329 17.04 6.46 -23.15
CA VAL A 329 15.91 6.93 -22.36
C VAL A 329 16.35 8.06 -21.43
N PRO A 330 15.77 9.27 -21.53
CA PRO A 330 16.14 10.38 -20.64
C PRO A 330 15.67 10.14 -19.19
N PRO A 331 16.25 10.83 -18.20
CA PRO A 331 15.71 10.84 -16.83
C PRO A 331 14.22 11.20 -16.81
N GLY A 332 13.42 10.41 -16.07
CA GLY A 332 11.96 10.54 -16.06
C GLY A 332 11.24 9.90 -17.25
N GLY A 333 11.99 9.44 -18.27
CA GLY A 333 11.46 8.82 -19.50
C GLY A 333 11.17 7.33 -19.37
N CYS A 334 10.65 6.77 -20.45
CA CYS A 334 10.34 5.35 -20.58
C CYS A 334 10.38 4.92 -22.06
N TRP A 335 9.96 3.72 -22.39
CA TRP A 335 9.96 3.19 -23.75
C TRP A 335 9.30 4.10 -24.82
N ILE A 336 8.40 5.01 -24.43
CA ILE A 336 7.73 5.96 -25.34
C ILE A 336 8.74 6.99 -25.89
N ASP A 337 9.81 7.26 -25.15
CA ASP A 337 10.84 8.24 -25.52
C ASP A 337 11.93 7.63 -26.42
N LEU A 338 11.84 6.33 -26.73
CA LEU A 338 12.74 5.64 -27.65
C LEU A 338 12.38 5.94 -29.12
N PRO A 339 13.36 5.90 -30.04
CA PRO A 339 13.07 5.85 -31.47
C PRO A 339 12.11 4.70 -31.80
N ASP A 340 11.17 4.91 -32.72
CA ASP A 340 10.06 4.00 -32.98
C ASP A 340 10.48 2.56 -33.29
N GLU A 341 11.52 2.37 -34.10
CA GLU A 341 12.09 1.05 -34.41
C GLU A 341 12.63 0.35 -33.17
N VAL A 342 13.36 1.08 -32.33
CA VAL A 342 13.93 0.55 -31.08
C VAL A 342 12.81 0.20 -30.10
N ALA A 343 11.81 1.06 -30.00
CA ALA A 343 10.63 0.83 -29.15
C ALA A 343 9.88 -0.44 -29.59
N ARG A 344 9.66 -0.64 -30.88
CA ARG A 344 8.99 -1.85 -31.44
C ARG A 344 9.78 -3.11 -31.14
N ASP A 345 11.08 -3.11 -31.40
CA ASP A 345 11.94 -4.28 -31.10
C ASP A 345 11.98 -4.58 -29.62
N TYR A 346 12.17 -3.55 -28.78
CA TYR A 346 12.25 -3.71 -27.33
C TYR A 346 10.94 -4.17 -26.71
N MET A 347 9.83 -3.55 -27.07
CA MET A 347 8.50 -3.85 -26.52
C MET A 347 7.91 -5.15 -27.07
N GLY A 348 8.20 -5.49 -28.33
CA GLY A 348 7.61 -6.63 -29.02
C GLY A 348 6.08 -6.53 -29.05
N LYS A 349 5.37 -7.62 -28.74
CA LYS A 349 3.90 -7.65 -28.71
C LYS A 349 3.27 -6.59 -27.78
N SER A 350 3.98 -6.18 -26.73
CA SER A 350 3.50 -5.16 -25.80
C SER A 350 3.44 -3.75 -26.38
N TYR A 351 4.13 -3.48 -27.50
CA TYR A 351 4.07 -2.20 -28.22
C TYR A 351 2.64 -1.89 -28.71
N TYR A 352 1.96 -2.90 -29.21
CA TYR A 352 0.60 -2.78 -29.76
C TYR A 352 -0.51 -2.92 -28.68
N SER A 353 -0.15 -3.17 -27.44
CA SER A 353 -1.13 -3.30 -26.36
C SER A 353 -1.58 -1.92 -25.91
N GLY A 354 -2.84 -1.57 -26.17
CA GLY A 354 -3.48 -0.30 -25.79
C GLY A 354 -3.62 -0.13 -24.28
N GLY A 355 -2.55 0.24 -23.59
CA GLY A 355 -2.56 0.52 -22.17
C GLY A 355 -1.15 0.89 -21.72
N GLY A 356 -0.95 2.16 -21.37
CA GLY A 356 0.33 2.78 -21.05
C GLY A 356 1.16 2.05 -19.99
N LYS A 357 1.86 1.01 -20.38
CA LYS A 357 2.85 0.29 -19.54
C LYS A 357 4.13 1.10 -19.38
N ARG A 358 4.02 2.29 -18.79
CA ARG A 358 5.16 3.21 -18.54
C ARG A 358 6.21 2.64 -17.57
N GLY A 359 6.10 1.40 -17.15
CA GLY A 359 7.07 0.71 -16.31
C GLY A 359 8.16 -0.03 -17.08
N MET A 360 8.09 -0.11 -18.43
CA MET A 360 9.12 -0.73 -19.26
C MET A 360 10.10 0.32 -19.78
N ALA A 361 11.38 -0.04 -19.86
CA ALA A 361 12.48 0.87 -20.15
C ALA A 361 12.40 2.18 -19.31
N ARG A 362 12.03 2.05 -18.05
CA ARG A 362 11.79 3.22 -17.18
C ARG A 362 13.10 3.71 -16.54
N ARG A 363 13.53 4.91 -16.86
CA ARG A 363 14.56 5.66 -16.13
C ARG A 363 13.86 6.61 -15.16
N ILE A 364 14.20 6.53 -13.88
CA ILE A 364 13.58 7.37 -12.85
C ILE A 364 14.18 8.78 -12.91
N SER A 365 13.40 9.80 -12.52
CA SER A 365 13.91 11.16 -12.31
C SER A 365 14.32 11.36 -10.85
N TRP A 366 15.28 12.26 -10.61
CA TRP A 366 15.65 12.69 -9.25
C TRP A 366 14.49 13.33 -8.50
N ASP A 367 13.62 14.04 -9.20
CA ASP A 367 12.57 14.88 -8.63
C ASP A 367 11.20 14.19 -8.61
N GLU A 368 11.19 12.87 -8.74
CA GLU A 368 10.00 12.04 -8.54
C GLU A 368 10.25 10.91 -7.54
N PRO A 369 9.19 10.38 -6.87
CA PRO A 369 9.29 9.14 -6.14
C PRO A 369 9.44 7.95 -7.10
N CYS A 370 10.28 6.99 -6.75
CA CYS A 370 10.45 5.76 -7.51
C CYS A 370 9.13 5.00 -7.68
N LEU A 371 9.00 4.24 -8.74
CA LEU A 371 7.90 3.27 -8.88
C LEU A 371 8.10 2.12 -7.89
N THR A 372 7.05 1.32 -7.65
CA THR A 372 7.12 0.16 -6.76
C THR A 372 8.33 -0.72 -7.08
N LEU A 373 9.19 -0.93 -6.09
CA LEU A 373 10.31 -1.85 -6.17
C LEU A 373 9.81 -3.30 -6.11
N THR A 374 10.46 -4.17 -6.88
CA THR A 374 10.16 -5.60 -6.96
C THR A 374 11.37 -6.43 -6.51
N CYS A 375 11.20 -7.74 -6.38
CA CYS A 375 12.27 -8.65 -5.97
C CYS A 375 13.41 -8.77 -6.99
N SER A 376 13.24 -8.26 -8.21
CA SER A 376 14.25 -8.29 -9.28
C SER A 376 14.34 -6.93 -9.98
N PRO A 377 15.43 -6.17 -9.80
CA PRO A 377 15.56 -4.80 -10.30
C PRO A 377 15.76 -4.71 -11.81
N ALA A 378 16.18 -5.79 -12.45
CA ALA A 378 16.48 -5.85 -13.89
C ALA A 378 15.37 -6.51 -14.73
N GLN A 379 14.20 -6.79 -14.15
CA GLN A 379 13.09 -7.43 -14.83
C GLN A 379 12.43 -6.48 -15.84
N LYS A 380 12.21 -6.93 -17.08
CA LYS A 380 11.76 -6.09 -18.21
C LYS A 380 10.49 -5.30 -17.95
N GLN A 381 9.52 -5.87 -17.23
CA GLN A 381 8.23 -5.23 -16.97
C GLN A 381 8.27 -4.21 -15.83
N THR A 382 9.30 -4.26 -15.01
CA THR A 382 9.41 -3.47 -13.77
C THR A 382 10.78 -2.83 -13.62
N GLU A 383 11.37 -2.39 -14.74
CA GLU A 383 12.65 -1.71 -14.76
C GLU A 383 12.63 -0.41 -13.95
N ARG A 384 13.71 -0.20 -13.22
CA ARG A 384 13.96 1.01 -12.42
C ARG A 384 15.40 1.43 -12.64
N CYS A 385 15.66 2.09 -13.79
CA CYS A 385 16.98 2.58 -14.13
C CYS A 385 17.31 3.81 -13.28
N HIS A 386 18.56 3.87 -12.80
CA HIS A 386 19.08 5.04 -12.09
C HIS A 386 19.03 6.29 -13.00
N PRO A 387 18.78 7.50 -12.47
CA PRO A 387 18.65 8.72 -13.26
C PRO A 387 19.86 9.01 -14.17
N ASP A 388 21.06 9.00 -13.60
CA ASP A 388 22.29 9.43 -14.29
C ASP A 388 23.09 8.26 -14.89
N GLU A 389 22.97 7.06 -14.30
CA GLU A 389 23.73 5.89 -14.71
C GLU A 389 22.83 4.82 -15.30
N THR A 390 23.21 4.21 -16.42
CA THR A 390 22.40 3.14 -17.03
C THR A 390 22.65 1.81 -16.33
N ARG A 391 22.07 1.70 -15.16
CA ARG A 391 22.08 0.52 -14.29
C ARG A 391 20.82 0.45 -13.44
N PRO A 392 20.49 -0.71 -12.88
CA PRO A 392 19.54 -0.80 -11.77
C PRO A 392 20.08 -0.04 -10.55
N PHE A 393 19.19 0.31 -9.60
CA PHE A 393 19.60 0.79 -8.29
C PHE A 393 20.43 -0.28 -7.57
N THR A 394 21.49 0.11 -6.86
CA THR A 394 22.28 -0.79 -6.01
C THR A 394 21.47 -1.27 -4.80
N THR A 395 21.99 -2.23 -4.06
CA THR A 395 21.26 -2.79 -2.90
C THR A 395 20.98 -1.74 -1.81
N ARG A 396 21.93 -0.83 -1.54
CA ARG A 396 21.73 0.24 -0.55
C ARG A 396 20.78 1.32 -1.06
N GLU A 397 20.86 1.70 -2.34
CA GLU A 397 19.88 2.59 -2.96
C GLU A 397 18.46 1.98 -2.87
N TYR A 398 18.32 0.68 -3.14
CA TYR A 398 17.07 -0.05 -3.03
C TYR A 398 16.52 -0.04 -1.62
N ALA A 399 17.39 -0.27 -0.61
CA ALA A 399 17.04 -0.23 0.80
C ALA A 399 16.55 1.16 1.23
N ARG A 400 17.25 2.24 0.84
CA ARG A 400 16.85 3.60 1.15
C ARG A 400 15.52 4.01 0.50
N ILE A 401 15.26 3.58 -0.74
CA ILE A 401 13.96 3.79 -1.39
C ILE A 401 12.82 3.09 -0.62
N GLN A 402 13.10 1.94 0.00
CA GLN A 402 12.19 1.25 0.95
C GLN A 402 12.25 1.82 2.36
N SER A 403 12.99 2.91 2.55
CA SER A 403 13.18 3.60 3.82
C SER A 403 13.86 2.80 4.94
N PHE A 404 14.64 1.75 4.59
CA PHE A 404 15.55 1.15 5.55
C PHE A 404 16.69 2.13 5.87
N PRO A 405 17.15 2.20 7.11
CA PRO A 405 18.31 3.00 7.48
C PRO A 405 19.62 2.32 7.04
N ASP A 406 20.71 3.07 6.98
CA ASP A 406 21.98 2.55 6.43
C ASP A 406 22.65 1.49 7.32
N GLU A 407 22.42 1.58 8.63
CA GLU A 407 22.87 0.61 9.60
C GLU A 407 22.15 -0.76 9.51
N TRP A 408 21.04 -0.83 8.75
CA TRP A 408 20.35 -2.10 8.54
C TRP A 408 21.08 -2.92 7.48
N GLU A 409 21.73 -3.98 7.89
CA GLU A 409 22.49 -4.88 7.04
C GLU A 409 21.62 -6.03 6.54
N PHE A 410 21.89 -6.49 5.31
CA PHE A 410 21.18 -7.61 4.69
C PHE A 410 22.15 -8.75 4.44
N THR A 411 21.72 -9.98 4.73
CA THR A 411 22.49 -11.19 4.50
C THR A 411 22.15 -11.86 3.16
N GLY A 412 23.05 -12.68 2.67
CA GLY A 412 22.88 -13.45 1.44
C GLY A 412 23.48 -12.77 0.21
N SER A 413 23.28 -13.39 -0.96
CA SER A 413 23.73 -12.85 -2.23
C SER A 413 22.98 -11.57 -2.63
N VAL A 414 23.52 -10.79 -3.54
CA VAL A 414 22.89 -9.57 -4.09
C VAL A 414 21.43 -9.84 -4.52
N SER A 415 21.14 -10.98 -5.13
CA SER A 415 19.79 -11.34 -5.54
C SER A 415 18.87 -11.62 -4.33
N GLN A 416 19.38 -12.21 -3.27
CA GLN A 416 18.62 -12.42 -2.03
C GLN A 416 18.35 -11.09 -1.33
N VAL A 417 19.29 -10.15 -1.34
CA VAL A 417 19.10 -8.81 -0.79
C VAL A 417 17.99 -8.07 -1.55
N TYR A 418 17.99 -8.08 -2.88
CA TYR A 418 16.87 -7.49 -3.65
C TYR A 418 15.52 -8.13 -3.35
N LYS A 419 15.49 -9.46 -3.19
CA LYS A 419 14.26 -10.19 -2.83
C LYS A 419 13.74 -9.75 -1.47
N GLN A 420 14.60 -9.65 -0.47
CA GLN A 420 14.27 -9.19 0.88
C GLN A 420 13.70 -7.77 0.86
N ILE A 421 14.40 -6.84 0.21
CA ILE A 421 13.97 -5.43 0.16
C ILE A 421 12.70 -5.27 -0.67
N GLY A 422 12.57 -5.95 -1.82
CA GLY A 422 11.40 -5.85 -2.70
C GLY A 422 10.10 -6.36 -2.05
N ASN A 423 10.20 -7.39 -1.20
CA ASN A 423 9.05 -7.92 -0.45
C ASN A 423 8.66 -7.06 0.75
N ALA A 424 9.60 -6.31 1.33
CA ALA A 424 9.38 -5.60 2.57
C ALA A 424 8.26 -4.53 2.49
N VAL A 425 7.57 -4.34 3.61
CA VAL A 425 6.80 -3.11 3.86
C VAL A 425 7.80 -1.99 4.13
N PRO A 426 7.67 -0.80 3.52
CA PRO A 426 8.56 0.32 3.81
C PRO A 426 8.54 0.69 5.29
N VAL A 427 9.72 0.88 5.89
CA VAL A 427 9.86 1.14 7.33
C VAL A 427 9.05 2.35 7.79
N LYS A 428 9.08 3.46 7.03
CA LYS A 428 8.31 4.67 7.36
C LYS A 428 6.81 4.45 7.29
N LEU A 429 6.32 3.62 6.34
CA LEU A 429 4.91 3.24 6.28
C LEU A 429 4.52 2.39 7.49
N GLY A 430 5.35 1.40 7.85
CA GLY A 430 5.17 0.59 9.07
C GLY A 430 5.12 1.45 10.33
N LYS A 431 6.02 2.45 10.45
CA LYS A 431 6.01 3.40 11.57
C LYS A 431 4.71 4.21 11.62
N ALA A 432 4.25 4.72 10.49
CA ALA A 432 3.02 5.54 10.46
C ALA A 432 1.78 4.73 10.89
N ILE A 433 1.67 3.49 10.44
CA ILE A 433 0.60 2.57 10.86
C ILE A 433 0.76 2.23 12.36
N GLY A 434 1.99 1.91 12.79
CA GLY A 434 2.30 1.61 14.19
C GLY A 434 1.90 2.74 15.13
N LEU A 435 2.20 4.00 14.78
CA LEU A 435 1.78 5.16 15.60
C LEU A 435 0.26 5.32 15.68
N SER A 436 -0.49 5.00 14.62
CA SER A 436 -1.95 4.97 14.69
C SER A 436 -2.48 3.89 15.63
N ILE A 437 -1.83 2.71 15.65
CA ILE A 437 -2.18 1.63 16.57
C ILE A 437 -1.81 2.02 18.01
N VAL A 438 -0.66 2.66 18.22
CA VAL A 438 -0.24 3.20 19.52
C VAL A 438 -1.24 4.21 20.06
N ASP A 439 -1.73 5.13 19.24
CA ASP A 439 -2.79 6.07 19.65
C ASP A 439 -4.04 5.35 20.13
N TYR A 440 -4.47 4.32 19.40
CA TYR A 440 -5.60 3.49 19.80
C TYR A 440 -5.37 2.76 21.13
N LEU A 441 -4.20 2.10 21.29
CA LEU A 441 -3.83 1.39 22.52
C LEU A 441 -3.70 2.33 23.71
N ASN A 442 -3.10 3.51 23.53
CA ASN A 442 -3.02 4.56 24.55
C ASN A 442 -4.40 5.01 25.08
N LYS A 443 -5.40 5.05 24.18
CA LYS A 443 -6.79 5.43 24.55
C LYS A 443 -7.47 4.34 25.36
N ILE A 444 -7.28 3.08 24.98
CA ILE A 444 -7.81 1.93 25.75
C ILE A 444 -7.25 1.95 27.16
N GLU A 445 -5.94 2.05 27.33
CA GLU A 445 -5.31 2.05 28.66
C GLU A 445 -5.78 3.20 29.54
N LYS A 446 -6.05 4.37 28.96
CA LYS A 446 -6.58 5.51 29.74
C LYS A 446 -7.95 5.21 30.34
N ILE A 447 -8.78 4.47 29.64
CA ILE A 447 -10.14 4.12 30.09
C ILE A 447 -10.06 3.09 31.22
N TYR A 448 -9.25 2.04 31.09
CA TYR A 448 -9.08 1.04 32.14
C TYR A 448 -8.56 1.63 33.44
N VAL A 449 -7.59 2.55 33.39
CA VAL A 449 -7.08 3.23 34.60
C VAL A 449 -8.17 4.07 35.27
N THR A 450 -9.04 4.73 34.51
CA THR A 450 -10.16 5.52 35.10
C THR A 450 -11.24 4.62 35.69
N GLU A 451 -11.53 3.46 35.11
CA GLU A 451 -12.51 2.50 35.64
C GLU A 451 -11.97 1.82 36.91
N GLU A 452 -10.70 1.41 36.97
CA GLU A 452 -10.09 0.85 38.19
C GLU A 452 -10.08 1.86 39.35
N VAL A 453 -9.77 3.14 39.07
CA VAL A 453 -9.82 4.19 40.09
C VAL A 453 -11.24 4.43 40.60
N ALA A 454 -12.25 4.39 39.72
CA ALA A 454 -13.64 4.54 40.11
C ALA A 454 -14.15 3.37 40.99
N ILE A 455 -13.75 2.13 40.64
CA ILE A 455 -14.14 0.94 41.43
C ILE A 455 -13.46 0.97 42.81
N THR A 456 -12.18 1.38 42.91
CA THR A 456 -11.50 1.49 44.22
C THR A 456 -12.05 2.61 45.09
N GLU A 457 -12.55 3.71 44.52
CA GLU A 457 -13.23 4.77 45.30
C GLU A 457 -14.61 4.32 45.81
N GLU A 458 -15.38 3.49 45.11
CA GLU A 458 -16.63 2.92 45.57
C GLU A 458 -16.44 1.87 46.69
N GLU A 459 -15.32 1.12 46.69
CA GLU A 459 -15.04 0.15 47.75
C GLU A 459 -14.58 0.80 49.09
N TYR A 460 -14.18 2.09 49.06
CA TYR A 460 -13.82 2.83 50.28
C TYR A 460 -14.95 3.65 50.92
N VAL A 461 -16.15 3.57 50.37
CA VAL A 461 -17.37 4.32 50.84
C VAL A 461 -18.38 3.40 51.55
N ILE A 462 -17.98 2.19 52.00
CA ILE A 462 -18.83 1.30 52.81
C ILE A 462 -18.27 1.21 54.24
#